data_9c24a2e02e6d3412a9f9bb9fc3fd6ce3
#
_entry.id   9c24a2e02e6d3412a9f9bb9fc3fd6ce3
#
_cell.length_a   1.000
_cell.length_b   1.000
_cell.length_c   1.000
_cell.angle_alpha   90.00
_cell.angle_beta   90.00
_cell.angle_gamma   90.00
#
_symmetry.space_group_name_H-M   'P 1'
#
loop_
_entity.id
_entity.type
_entity.pdbx_description
1 polymer ?
#
loop_
_entity_poly.entity_id
_entity_poly.type
_entity_poly.pdbx_seq_one_letter_code
_entity_poly.pdbx_strand_id
1 'polypeptide(L)'
;MADIIKDEIVLNDDELICVLTGDKKKANAKEQMLQSIILQMNEEYGFEMSDMKRDFSFSFEDDEGKKKRVTVDLAIFRAGAVKEPENLERICIVCDTKVKSSDSKKGVEGALNYALKASSCDFGLWTNGDELHFSQRVEDVVGNEKIVDIADFPGIDESIEDMERMGDRSQPRKPANDSLIRTFKRCHDYIYGNEGRKKDAFWELLNLIFCKIYDEKRRYLCAERNETY
;
A
#
# COMPACT_ATOMS: atom_id res chain seq x y z
N MET A 1 35.45 -7.41 27.37
CA MET A 1 34.62 -7.83 26.23
C MET A 1 33.39 -8.48 26.81
N ALA A 2 32.28 -7.81 26.82
CA ALA A 2 31.02 -8.39 27.30
C ALA A 2 30.37 -9.08 26.09
N ASP A 3 30.24 -10.39 26.17
CA ASP A 3 29.46 -11.18 25.24
C ASP A 3 28.01 -10.71 25.33
N ILE A 4 27.55 -10.02 24.29
CA ILE A 4 26.13 -9.77 24.09
C ILE A 4 25.55 -11.11 23.67
N ILE A 5 25.01 -11.85 24.61
CA ILE A 5 24.14 -12.98 24.37
C ILE A 5 22.95 -12.40 23.62
N LYS A 6 22.87 -12.61 22.30
CA LYS A 6 21.64 -12.44 21.56
C LYS A 6 20.70 -13.50 22.10
N ASP A 7 19.74 -13.09 22.92
CA ASP A 7 18.63 -13.97 23.31
C ASP A 7 17.99 -14.48 22.01
N GLU A 8 18.13 -15.77 21.77
CA GLU A 8 17.48 -16.44 20.63
C GLU A 8 15.98 -16.31 20.84
N ILE A 9 15.31 -15.51 20.00
CA ILE A 9 13.88 -15.29 20.10
C ILE A 9 13.19 -16.58 19.64
N VAL A 10 12.76 -17.40 20.60
CA VAL A 10 11.95 -18.60 20.32
C VAL A 10 10.53 -18.15 19.95
N LEU A 11 10.09 -18.52 18.74
CA LEU A 11 8.73 -18.29 18.25
C LEU A 11 7.90 -19.56 18.40
N ASN A 12 6.64 -19.39 18.76
CA ASN A 12 5.64 -20.45 18.65
C ASN A 12 5.08 -20.47 17.21
N ASP A 13 4.43 -21.55 16.81
CA ASP A 13 3.87 -21.72 15.45
C ASP A 13 2.82 -20.64 15.08
N ASP A 14 2.22 -19.99 16.08
CA ASP A 14 1.22 -18.93 15.91
C ASP A 14 1.78 -17.52 16.16
N GLU A 15 3.10 -17.35 16.22
CA GLU A 15 3.78 -16.07 16.43
C GLU A 15 4.62 -15.67 15.21
N LEU A 16 4.80 -14.37 15.04
CA LEU A 16 5.74 -13.77 14.11
C LEU A 16 6.46 -12.59 14.75
N ILE A 17 7.59 -12.21 14.20
CA ILE A 17 8.29 -10.97 14.58
C ILE A 17 7.82 -9.83 13.71
N CYS A 18 7.40 -8.74 14.33
CA CYS A 18 7.07 -7.52 13.60
C CYS A 18 8.32 -6.94 12.94
N VAL A 19 8.32 -6.82 11.63
CA VAL A 19 9.47 -6.29 10.85
C VAL A 19 9.79 -4.83 11.19
N LEU A 20 8.80 -4.08 11.68
CA LEU A 20 8.96 -2.67 12.00
C LEU A 20 9.45 -2.43 13.43
N THR A 21 8.99 -3.23 14.41
CA THR A 21 9.27 -2.99 15.83
C THR A 21 10.17 -4.04 16.47
N GLY A 22 10.34 -5.20 15.83
CA GLY A 22 11.03 -6.35 16.40
C GLY A 22 10.23 -7.11 17.47
N ASP A 23 9.00 -6.69 17.79
CA ASP A 23 8.18 -7.33 18.81
C ASP A 23 7.53 -8.60 18.29
N LYS A 24 7.28 -9.54 19.19
CA LYS A 24 6.45 -10.71 18.91
C LYS A 24 4.98 -10.29 18.74
N LYS A 25 4.35 -10.80 17.70
CA LYS A 25 2.94 -10.60 17.39
C LYS A 25 2.28 -11.94 17.08
N LYS A 26 0.97 -12.01 17.29
CA LYS A 26 0.20 -13.19 16.90
C LYS A 26 0.09 -13.24 15.38
N ALA A 27 0.45 -14.38 14.78
CA ALA A 27 0.44 -14.60 13.33
C ALA A 27 -0.97 -14.85 12.78
N ASN A 28 -1.90 -13.89 12.99
CA ASN A 28 -3.21 -13.93 12.35
C ASN A 28 -3.16 -13.32 10.95
N ALA A 29 -4.21 -13.55 10.13
CA ALA A 29 -4.26 -13.10 8.75
C ALA A 29 -4.09 -11.58 8.61
N LYS A 30 -4.69 -10.77 9.49
CA LYS A 30 -4.54 -9.32 9.48
C LYS A 30 -3.10 -8.89 9.77
N GLU A 31 -2.45 -9.51 10.76
CA GLU A 31 -1.06 -9.18 11.11
C GLU A 31 -0.10 -9.58 9.98
N GLN A 32 -0.25 -10.78 9.42
CA GLN A 32 0.57 -11.21 8.28
C GLN A 32 0.45 -10.25 7.09
N MET A 33 -0.76 -9.77 6.82
CA MET A 33 -1.01 -8.79 5.78
C MET A 33 -0.37 -7.45 6.11
N LEU A 34 -0.47 -6.97 7.35
CA LEU A 34 0.18 -5.73 7.77
C LEU A 34 1.71 -5.81 7.60
N GLN A 35 2.33 -6.91 8.00
CA GLN A 35 3.76 -7.14 7.78
C GLN A 35 4.12 -7.07 6.28
N SER A 36 3.30 -7.67 5.44
CA SER A 36 3.49 -7.64 4.00
C SER A 36 3.34 -6.24 3.41
N ILE A 37 2.41 -5.43 3.90
CA ILE A 37 2.27 -4.03 3.49
C ILE A 37 3.48 -3.20 3.94
N ILE A 38 3.97 -3.41 5.16
CA ILE A 38 5.18 -2.72 5.65
C ILE A 38 6.38 -3.01 4.75
N LEU A 39 6.61 -4.29 4.41
CA LEU A 39 7.69 -4.68 3.50
C LEU A 39 7.48 -4.07 2.11
N GLN A 40 6.26 -4.08 1.60
CA GLN A 40 5.94 -3.48 0.31
C GLN A 40 6.21 -1.97 0.30
N MET A 41 5.83 -1.24 1.35
CA MET A 41 6.12 0.19 1.46
C MET A 41 7.63 0.49 1.47
N ASN A 42 8.42 -0.39 2.09
CA ASN A 42 9.87 -0.23 2.10
C ASN A 42 10.53 -0.65 0.77
N GLU A 43 10.23 -1.87 0.29
CA GLU A 43 10.94 -2.46 -0.83
C GLU A 43 10.47 -1.95 -2.21
N GLU A 44 9.16 -1.70 -2.37
CA GLU A 44 8.58 -1.27 -3.64
C GLU A 44 8.44 0.25 -3.75
N TYR A 45 8.02 0.91 -2.64
CA TYR A 45 7.73 2.34 -2.64
C TYR A 45 8.89 3.19 -2.11
N GLY A 46 9.93 2.57 -1.53
CA GLY A 46 11.15 3.23 -1.11
C GLY A 46 11.06 3.97 0.23
N PHE A 47 9.98 3.82 0.99
CA PHE A 47 9.84 4.47 2.28
C PHE A 47 10.73 3.79 3.34
N GLU A 48 11.46 4.59 4.12
CA GLU A 48 12.28 4.06 5.18
C GLU A 48 11.42 3.54 6.34
N MET A 49 11.78 2.37 6.90
CA MET A 49 11.07 1.81 8.05
C MET A 49 11.10 2.74 9.27
N SER A 50 12.17 3.54 9.40
CA SER A 50 12.29 4.57 10.43
C SER A 50 11.20 5.63 10.35
N ASP A 51 10.63 5.88 9.19
CA ASP A 51 9.57 6.87 8.97
C ASP A 51 8.16 6.27 9.05
N MET A 52 8.06 4.98 9.40
CA MET A 52 6.80 4.28 9.58
C MET A 52 6.42 4.14 11.05
N LYS A 53 5.13 4.06 11.33
CA LYS A 53 4.58 3.73 12.65
C LYS A 53 3.29 2.94 12.52
N ARG A 54 3.24 1.79 13.19
CA ARG A 54 2.03 0.98 13.27
C ARG A 54 1.09 1.48 14.36
N ASP A 55 -0.18 1.14 14.25
CA ASP A 55 -1.22 1.45 15.25
C ASP A 55 -1.25 2.94 15.63
N PHE A 56 -1.07 3.82 14.63
CA PHE A 56 -0.99 5.25 14.86
C PHE A 56 -2.37 5.86 15.05
N SER A 57 -2.52 6.63 16.12
CA SER A 57 -3.78 7.30 16.45
C SER A 57 -3.58 8.81 16.50
N PHE A 58 -4.52 9.54 15.91
CA PHE A 58 -4.59 10.99 15.98
C PHE A 58 -6.02 11.46 16.25
N SER A 59 -6.14 12.68 16.74
CA SER A 59 -7.43 13.30 17.04
C SER A 59 -7.67 14.46 16.08
N PHE A 60 -8.92 14.65 15.70
CA PHE A 60 -9.36 15.77 14.86
C PHE A 60 -10.71 16.29 15.37
N GLU A 61 -11.12 17.46 14.95
CA GLU A 61 -12.44 18.00 15.21
C GLU A 61 -13.32 17.79 13.99
N ASP A 62 -14.51 17.20 14.20
CA ASP A 62 -15.49 17.05 13.12
C ASP A 62 -16.23 18.37 12.83
N ASP A 63 -17.09 18.36 11.80
CA ASP A 63 -17.87 19.52 11.38
C ASP A 63 -18.79 20.10 12.48
N GLU A 64 -19.06 19.31 13.53
CA GLU A 64 -19.84 19.72 14.72
C GLU A 64 -18.93 20.21 15.86
N GLY A 65 -17.61 20.30 15.66
CA GLY A 65 -16.63 20.71 16.70
C GLY A 65 -16.38 19.65 17.77
N LYS A 66 -16.75 18.40 17.53
CA LYS A 66 -16.50 17.29 18.46
C LYS A 66 -15.15 16.65 18.18
N LYS A 67 -14.35 16.48 19.22
CA LYS A 67 -13.08 15.74 19.14
C LYS A 67 -13.38 14.26 18.90
N LYS A 68 -12.84 13.75 17.80
CA LYS A 68 -12.87 12.33 17.43
C LYS A 68 -11.45 11.79 17.30
N ARG A 69 -11.29 10.49 17.44
CA ARG A 69 -10.00 9.80 17.31
C ARG A 69 -10.09 8.80 16.18
N VAL A 70 -9.07 8.80 15.34
CA VAL A 70 -8.86 7.81 14.27
C VAL A 70 -7.59 7.02 14.59
N THR A 71 -7.63 5.73 14.30
CA THR A 71 -6.46 4.85 14.37
C THR A 71 -6.28 4.19 13.01
N VAL A 72 -5.05 4.26 12.49
CA VAL A 72 -4.63 3.62 11.25
C VAL A 72 -3.64 2.50 11.56
N ASP A 73 -3.69 1.42 10.78
CA ASP A 73 -2.83 0.25 11.01
C ASP A 73 -1.36 0.55 10.70
N LEU A 74 -1.11 1.38 9.68
CA LEU A 74 0.21 1.88 9.35
C LEU A 74 0.11 3.36 8.96
N ALA A 75 0.97 4.18 9.53
CA ALA A 75 1.22 5.57 9.17
C ALA A 75 2.64 5.69 8.62
N ILE A 76 2.80 6.43 7.52
CA ILE A 76 4.08 6.79 6.93
C ILE A 76 4.22 8.31 7.01
N PHE A 77 5.33 8.77 7.54
CA PHE A 77 5.62 10.17 7.78
C PHE A 77 6.63 10.69 6.76
N ARG A 78 6.70 11.99 6.61
CA ARG A 78 7.74 12.66 5.83
C ARG A 78 9.12 12.22 6.30
N ALA A 79 10.03 11.99 5.37
CA ALA A 79 11.36 11.46 5.63
C ALA A 79 12.08 12.26 6.74
N GLY A 80 12.48 11.57 7.80
CA GLY A 80 13.18 12.13 8.96
C GLY A 80 12.36 13.09 9.83
N ALA A 81 11.05 13.25 9.61
CA ALA A 81 10.20 14.11 10.40
C ALA A 81 9.76 13.45 11.72
N VAL A 82 9.35 14.28 12.68
CA VAL A 82 8.73 13.79 13.91
C VAL A 82 7.40 13.12 13.58
N LYS A 83 7.11 11.97 14.21
CA LYS A 83 5.90 11.16 13.95
C LYS A 83 4.66 11.77 14.62
N GLU A 84 4.25 12.92 14.09
CA GLU A 84 3.09 13.71 14.49
C GLU A 84 2.08 13.82 13.34
N PRO A 85 0.79 14.08 13.62
CA PRO A 85 -0.27 14.11 12.60
C PRO A 85 0.01 15.04 11.42
N GLU A 86 0.68 16.17 11.66
CA GLU A 86 1.00 17.21 10.67
C GLU A 86 2.05 16.73 9.65
N ASN A 87 2.80 15.70 9.97
CA ASN A 87 3.84 15.11 9.13
C ASN A 87 3.41 13.81 8.46
N LEU A 88 2.13 13.44 8.57
CA LEU A 88 1.57 12.29 7.87
C LEU A 88 1.64 12.49 6.36
N GLU A 89 2.15 11.49 5.67
CA GLU A 89 2.27 11.47 4.22
C GLU A 89 1.40 10.39 3.58
N ARG A 90 1.35 9.21 4.20
CA ARG A 90 0.55 8.07 3.74
C ARG A 90 -0.12 7.39 4.94
N ILE A 91 -1.29 6.84 4.72
CA ILE A 91 -1.99 5.99 5.69
C ILE A 91 -2.40 4.67 5.06
N CYS A 92 -2.33 3.58 5.84
CA CYS A 92 -2.80 2.26 5.42
C CYS A 92 -3.79 1.71 6.45
N ILE A 93 -4.90 1.21 5.96
CA ILE A 93 -5.93 0.51 6.73
C ILE A 93 -5.95 -0.95 6.29
N VAL A 94 -5.67 -1.84 7.23
CA VAL A 94 -5.68 -3.28 7.00
C VAL A 94 -6.86 -3.91 7.75
N CYS A 95 -7.77 -4.50 7.03
CA CYS A 95 -8.97 -5.10 7.60
C CYS A 95 -8.89 -6.63 7.60
N ASP A 96 -9.77 -7.27 8.38
CA ASP A 96 -9.99 -8.71 8.29
C ASP A 96 -10.53 -9.07 6.89
N THR A 97 -10.16 -10.24 6.36
CA THR A 97 -10.60 -10.75 5.05
C THR A 97 -12.13 -10.88 4.91
N LYS A 98 -12.86 -10.89 6.01
CA LYS A 98 -14.34 -10.89 6.02
C LYS A 98 -14.96 -9.53 5.74
N VAL A 99 -14.18 -8.45 5.87
CA VAL A 99 -14.64 -7.08 5.58
C VAL A 99 -14.55 -6.83 4.09
N LYS A 100 -15.67 -6.50 3.45
CA LYS A 100 -15.73 -6.16 2.03
C LYS A 100 -15.67 -4.65 1.83
N SER A 101 -15.13 -4.22 0.69
CA SER A 101 -15.09 -2.81 0.31
C SER A 101 -16.48 -2.19 0.19
N SER A 102 -17.49 -3.00 -0.16
CA SER A 102 -18.89 -2.59 -0.24
C SER A 102 -19.59 -2.44 1.12
N ASP A 103 -18.96 -2.87 2.23
CA ASP A 103 -19.51 -2.67 3.58
C ASP A 103 -19.34 -1.21 3.98
N SER A 104 -20.44 -0.45 3.98
CA SER A 104 -20.46 1.01 4.19
C SER A 104 -19.85 1.48 5.52
N LYS A 105 -19.80 0.62 6.55
CA LYS A 105 -19.25 0.97 7.87
C LYS A 105 -17.79 0.57 8.04
N LYS A 106 -17.31 -0.41 7.29
CA LYS A 106 -16.00 -1.04 7.47
C LYS A 106 -15.19 -1.10 6.19
N GLY A 107 -15.78 -0.77 5.06
CA GLY A 107 -15.12 -0.75 3.77
C GLY A 107 -14.32 0.52 3.53
N VAL A 108 -13.91 0.73 2.28
CA VAL A 108 -13.04 1.84 1.87
C VAL A 108 -13.61 3.18 2.27
N GLU A 109 -14.89 3.44 1.96
CA GLU A 109 -15.53 4.73 2.24
C GLU A 109 -15.67 4.98 3.74
N GLY A 110 -16.02 3.94 4.51
CA GLY A 110 -16.21 4.06 5.96
C GLY A 110 -14.91 4.13 6.77
N ALA A 111 -13.80 3.64 6.26
CA ALA A 111 -12.53 3.57 6.97
C ALA A 111 -11.47 4.49 6.37
N LEU A 112 -11.08 4.26 5.11
CA LEU A 112 -9.98 4.98 4.48
C LEU A 112 -10.34 6.44 4.20
N ASN A 113 -11.49 6.68 3.54
CA ASN A 113 -11.89 8.03 3.18
C ASN A 113 -12.16 8.88 4.43
N TYR A 114 -12.71 8.26 5.49
CA TYR A 114 -12.87 8.93 6.77
C TYR A 114 -11.53 9.30 7.40
N ALA A 115 -10.54 8.39 7.39
CA ALA A 115 -9.21 8.66 7.92
C ALA A 115 -8.46 9.73 7.11
N LEU A 116 -8.60 9.73 5.78
CA LEU A 116 -8.03 10.76 4.92
C LEU A 116 -8.65 12.14 5.20
N LYS A 117 -9.99 12.24 5.30
CA LYS A 117 -10.68 13.50 5.64
C LYS A 117 -10.28 14.04 7.02
N ALA A 118 -9.98 13.12 7.95
CA ALA A 118 -9.61 13.46 9.33
C ALA A 118 -8.13 13.84 9.50
N SER A 119 -7.31 13.72 8.45
CA SER A 119 -5.86 13.94 8.49
C SER A 119 -5.42 14.97 7.47
N SER A 120 -4.16 15.44 7.54
CA SER A 120 -3.51 16.22 6.48
C SER A 120 -2.90 15.35 5.38
N CYS A 121 -3.09 14.04 5.44
CA CYS A 121 -2.50 13.06 4.54
C CYS A 121 -3.15 13.08 3.16
N ASP A 122 -2.34 13.06 2.11
CA ASP A 122 -2.83 13.11 0.73
C ASP A 122 -3.18 11.73 0.16
N PHE A 123 -2.55 10.68 0.65
CA PHE A 123 -2.69 9.34 0.08
C PHE A 123 -3.04 8.29 1.13
N GLY A 124 -3.84 7.32 0.70
CA GLY A 124 -4.19 6.22 1.55
C GLY A 124 -4.38 4.90 0.81
N LEU A 125 -4.14 3.81 1.54
CA LEU A 125 -4.34 2.45 1.10
C LEU A 125 -5.31 1.74 2.04
N TRP A 126 -6.27 1.02 1.47
CA TRP A 126 -7.14 0.09 2.18
C TRP A 126 -6.98 -1.31 1.60
N THR A 127 -6.90 -2.31 2.45
CA THR A 127 -6.90 -3.71 2.03
C THR A 127 -7.53 -4.64 3.05
N ASN A 128 -8.16 -5.70 2.57
CA ASN A 128 -8.60 -6.85 3.35
C ASN A 128 -7.87 -8.14 2.92
N GLY A 129 -6.81 -8.01 2.09
CA GLY A 129 -6.03 -9.11 1.54
C GLY A 129 -6.51 -9.62 0.19
N ASP A 130 -7.80 -9.59 -0.07
CA ASP A 130 -8.39 -9.93 -1.36
C ASP A 130 -8.56 -8.69 -2.26
N GLU A 131 -8.91 -7.56 -1.66
CA GLU A 131 -9.11 -6.28 -2.33
C GLU A 131 -8.02 -5.29 -1.90
N LEU A 132 -7.61 -4.41 -2.81
CA LEU A 132 -6.64 -3.34 -2.59
C LEU A 132 -7.18 -2.07 -3.24
N HIS A 133 -7.31 -1.00 -2.45
CA HIS A 133 -7.80 0.29 -2.91
C HIS A 133 -6.82 1.37 -2.50
N PHE A 134 -6.50 2.23 -3.46
CA PHE A 134 -5.71 3.44 -3.24
C PHE A 134 -6.60 4.66 -3.42
N SER A 135 -6.46 5.64 -2.56
CA SER A 135 -7.20 6.88 -2.62
C SER A 135 -6.26 8.08 -2.46
N GLN A 136 -6.60 9.16 -3.15
CA GLN A 136 -5.90 10.44 -3.06
C GLN A 136 -6.88 11.53 -2.65
N ARG A 137 -6.44 12.43 -1.77
CA ARG A 137 -7.11 13.71 -1.54
C ARG A 137 -6.66 14.71 -2.60
N VAL A 138 -7.61 15.33 -3.27
CA VAL A 138 -7.37 16.35 -4.28
C VAL A 138 -8.25 17.56 -3.99
N GLU A 139 -7.79 18.75 -4.33
CA GLU A 139 -8.61 19.96 -4.36
C GLU A 139 -9.19 20.18 -5.75
N ASP A 140 -10.47 20.55 -5.80
CA ASP A 140 -11.07 20.99 -7.05
C ASP A 140 -10.70 22.46 -7.37
N VAL A 141 -11.07 22.93 -8.54
CA VAL A 141 -10.78 24.32 -8.99
C VAL A 141 -11.39 25.42 -8.11
N VAL A 142 -12.27 25.08 -7.20
CA VAL A 142 -12.96 26.00 -6.27
C VAL A 142 -12.38 25.88 -4.86
N GLY A 143 -11.41 24.94 -4.64
CA GLY A 143 -10.77 24.71 -3.34
C GLY A 143 -11.53 23.74 -2.44
N ASN A 144 -12.49 22.96 -2.97
CA ASN A 144 -13.14 21.92 -2.19
C ASN A 144 -12.30 20.64 -2.23
N GLU A 145 -12.03 20.08 -1.06
CA GLU A 145 -11.37 18.80 -0.95
C GLU A 145 -12.31 17.65 -1.31
N LYS A 146 -11.80 16.73 -2.13
CA LYS A 146 -12.46 15.45 -2.43
C LYS A 146 -11.47 14.31 -2.41
N ILE A 147 -11.97 13.11 -2.16
CA ILE A 147 -11.18 11.88 -2.23
C ILE A 147 -11.54 11.16 -3.52
N VAL A 148 -10.52 10.79 -4.28
CA VAL A 148 -10.63 10.07 -5.55
C VAL A 148 -9.89 8.75 -5.46
N ASP A 149 -10.41 7.73 -6.15
CA ASP A 149 -9.71 6.47 -6.30
C ASP A 149 -8.62 6.62 -7.36
N ILE A 150 -7.46 6.05 -7.06
CA ILE A 150 -6.31 6.02 -7.96
C ILE A 150 -5.83 4.56 -8.13
N ALA A 151 -5.11 4.29 -9.22
CA ALA A 151 -4.64 2.93 -9.49
C ALA A 151 -3.54 2.49 -8.52
N ASP A 152 -2.75 3.45 -8.02
CA ASP A 152 -1.63 3.25 -7.11
C ASP A 152 -1.24 4.62 -6.53
N PHE A 153 -0.42 4.71 -5.49
CA PHE A 153 0.13 5.99 -5.06
C PHE A 153 1.65 6.08 -5.31
N PRO A 154 2.21 7.31 -5.42
CA PRO A 154 3.61 7.49 -5.74
C PRO A 154 4.53 6.97 -4.63
N GLY A 155 5.68 6.43 -5.01
CA GLY A 155 6.79 6.14 -4.09
C GLY A 155 7.44 7.42 -3.56
N ILE A 156 8.53 7.26 -2.79
CA ILE A 156 9.19 8.40 -2.12
C ILE A 156 9.73 9.44 -3.12
N ASP A 157 10.21 9.00 -4.28
CA ASP A 157 10.82 9.84 -5.31
C ASP A 157 9.92 10.00 -6.56
N GLU A 158 8.63 9.67 -6.44
CA GLU A 158 7.68 9.73 -7.55
C GLU A 158 6.60 10.79 -7.30
N SER A 159 6.15 11.45 -8.35
CA SER A 159 4.94 12.30 -8.36
C SER A 159 3.76 11.57 -9.02
N ILE A 160 2.55 12.10 -8.84
CA ILE A 160 1.37 11.60 -9.56
C ILE A 160 1.54 11.76 -11.08
N GLU A 161 2.12 12.88 -11.51
CA GLU A 161 2.38 13.16 -12.93
C GLU A 161 3.35 12.12 -13.53
N ASP A 162 4.34 11.66 -12.77
CA ASP A 162 5.26 10.60 -13.21
C ASP A 162 4.54 9.26 -13.37
N MET A 163 3.55 8.98 -12.54
CA MET A 163 2.74 7.78 -12.63
C MET A 163 1.74 7.82 -13.79
N GLU A 164 1.15 8.99 -14.06
CA GLU A 164 0.20 9.19 -15.17
C GLU A 164 0.89 9.19 -16.54
N ARG A 165 2.15 9.58 -16.61
CA ARG A 165 2.98 9.42 -17.80
C ARG A 165 3.21 7.94 -18.04
N MET A 166 2.36 7.35 -18.85
CA MET A 166 2.43 5.93 -19.22
C MET A 166 3.85 5.54 -19.61
N GLY A 167 4.53 4.90 -18.69
CA GLY A 167 5.79 4.25 -18.93
C GLY A 167 7.07 4.99 -18.60
N ASP A 168 7.00 6.20 -18.10
CA ASP A 168 8.20 6.97 -17.76
C ASP A 168 8.56 6.86 -16.27
N ARG A 169 8.50 5.65 -15.74
CA ARG A 169 9.12 5.38 -14.44
C ARG A 169 10.61 5.36 -14.60
N SER A 170 11.29 6.32 -14.02
CA SER A 170 12.75 6.43 -14.02
C SER A 170 13.42 5.20 -13.39
N GLN A 171 12.71 4.49 -12.52
CA GLN A 171 13.15 3.22 -11.95
C GLN A 171 12.00 2.23 -11.82
N PRO A 172 12.16 0.97 -12.29
CA PRO A 172 11.17 -0.06 -12.07
C PRO A 172 11.09 -0.42 -10.59
N ARG A 173 9.87 -0.52 -10.05
CA ARG A 173 9.67 -1.04 -8.70
C ARG A 173 10.13 -2.49 -8.61
N LYS A 174 10.84 -2.83 -7.54
CA LYS A 174 11.15 -4.21 -7.21
C LYS A 174 10.00 -4.75 -6.36
N PRO A 175 9.15 -5.66 -6.90
CA PRO A 175 8.04 -6.17 -6.12
C PRO A 175 8.56 -7.01 -4.95
N ALA A 176 8.00 -6.82 -3.76
CA ALA A 176 8.16 -7.76 -2.67
C ALA A 176 7.57 -9.13 -3.08
N ASN A 177 8.22 -10.24 -2.74
CA ASN A 177 7.86 -11.57 -3.22
C ASN A 177 6.37 -11.91 -3.07
N ASP A 178 5.78 -11.59 -1.92
CA ASP A 178 4.36 -11.88 -1.65
C ASP A 178 3.40 -10.93 -2.40
N SER A 179 3.83 -9.71 -2.68
CA SER A 179 3.07 -8.74 -3.46
C SER A 179 2.83 -9.21 -4.88
N LEU A 180 3.87 -9.73 -5.54
CA LEU A 180 3.76 -10.25 -6.90
C LEU A 180 2.80 -11.44 -6.99
N ILE A 181 2.91 -12.39 -6.05
CA ILE A 181 2.02 -13.57 -5.99
C ILE A 181 0.56 -13.15 -5.80
N ARG A 182 0.30 -12.19 -4.89
CA ARG A 182 -1.05 -11.67 -4.66
C ARG A 182 -1.60 -10.94 -5.87
N THR A 183 -0.78 -10.14 -6.55
CA THR A 183 -1.18 -9.43 -7.77
C THR A 183 -1.57 -10.42 -8.86
N PHE A 184 -0.77 -11.46 -9.09
CA PHE A 184 -1.09 -12.49 -10.07
C PHE A 184 -2.37 -13.26 -9.72
N LYS A 185 -2.56 -13.61 -8.45
CA LYS A 185 -3.80 -14.26 -8.01
C LYS A 185 -5.01 -13.38 -8.26
N ARG A 186 -4.96 -12.09 -7.90
CA ARG A 186 -6.06 -11.15 -8.15
C ARG A 186 -6.36 -10.99 -9.64
N CYS A 187 -5.34 -10.82 -10.48
CA CYS A 187 -5.54 -10.75 -11.93
C CYS A 187 -6.20 -12.02 -12.49
N HIS A 188 -5.71 -13.18 -12.05
CA HIS A 188 -6.29 -14.48 -12.46
C HIS A 188 -7.75 -14.58 -12.02
N ASP A 189 -8.06 -14.26 -10.76
CA ASP A 189 -9.41 -14.39 -10.20
C ASP A 189 -10.38 -13.39 -10.85
N TYR A 190 -9.91 -12.18 -11.19
CA TYR A 190 -10.67 -11.19 -11.92
C TYR A 190 -11.04 -11.66 -13.33
N ILE A 191 -10.08 -12.17 -14.11
CA ILE A 191 -10.32 -12.70 -15.46
C ILE A 191 -11.25 -13.90 -15.38
N TYR A 192 -11.00 -14.82 -14.44
CA TYR A 192 -11.83 -16.01 -14.24
C TYR A 192 -13.27 -15.67 -13.83
N GLY A 193 -13.45 -14.69 -12.96
CA GLY A 193 -14.76 -14.23 -12.51
C GLY A 193 -15.61 -13.62 -13.64
N ASN A 194 -14.96 -12.93 -14.59
CA ASN A 194 -15.65 -12.31 -15.72
C ASN A 194 -15.89 -13.27 -16.90
N GLU A 195 -14.99 -14.22 -17.14
CA GLU A 195 -15.05 -15.10 -18.30
C GLU A 195 -15.52 -16.53 -18.01
N GLY A 196 -15.48 -16.94 -16.74
CA GLY A 196 -15.98 -18.25 -16.30
C GLY A 196 -15.16 -19.47 -16.73
N ARG A 197 -13.98 -19.29 -17.33
CA ARG A 197 -13.13 -20.37 -17.86
C ARG A 197 -11.71 -20.34 -17.30
N LYS A 198 -11.39 -21.25 -16.38
CA LYS A 198 -10.07 -21.30 -15.71
C LYS A 198 -8.86 -21.36 -16.64
N LYS A 199 -8.97 -22.14 -17.73
CA LYS A 199 -7.85 -22.30 -18.69
C LYS A 199 -7.60 -21.02 -19.47
N ASP A 200 -8.65 -20.35 -19.87
CA ASP A 200 -8.54 -19.12 -20.67
C ASP A 200 -8.00 -17.98 -19.82
N ALA A 201 -8.46 -17.83 -18.57
CA ALA A 201 -7.94 -16.85 -17.62
C ALA A 201 -6.41 -16.97 -17.40
N PHE A 202 -5.90 -18.19 -17.29
CA PHE A 202 -4.45 -18.42 -17.17
C PHE A 202 -3.68 -17.96 -18.42
N TRP A 203 -4.17 -18.30 -19.60
CA TRP A 203 -3.50 -17.92 -20.85
C TRP A 203 -3.57 -16.43 -21.11
N GLU A 204 -4.67 -15.77 -20.79
CA GLU A 204 -4.80 -14.32 -20.89
C GLU A 204 -3.86 -13.59 -19.94
N LEU A 205 -3.80 -14.03 -18.68
CA LEU A 205 -2.85 -13.49 -17.71
C LEU A 205 -1.41 -13.66 -18.19
N LEU A 206 -1.06 -14.83 -18.72
CA LEU A 206 0.27 -15.11 -19.25
C LEU A 206 0.62 -14.20 -20.43
N ASN A 207 -0.34 -13.98 -21.34
CA ASN A 207 -0.16 -13.06 -22.46
C ASN A 207 0.06 -11.63 -21.99
N LEU A 208 -0.70 -11.14 -21.00
CA LEU A 208 -0.50 -9.81 -20.41
C LEU A 208 0.89 -9.67 -19.78
N ILE A 209 1.35 -10.70 -19.05
CA ILE A 209 2.70 -10.71 -18.46
C ILE A 209 3.77 -10.62 -19.56
N PHE A 210 3.66 -11.39 -20.63
CA PHE A 210 4.63 -11.34 -21.73
C PHE A 210 4.60 -9.99 -22.45
N CYS A 211 3.42 -9.41 -22.68
CA CYS A 211 3.31 -8.07 -23.25
C CYS A 211 4.02 -7.03 -22.36
N LYS A 212 3.82 -7.11 -21.05
CA LYS A 212 4.45 -6.20 -20.09
C LYS A 212 5.98 -6.37 -20.06
N ILE A 213 6.48 -7.60 -20.00
CA ILE A 213 7.92 -7.90 -20.03
C ILE A 213 8.56 -7.38 -21.33
N TYR A 214 7.87 -7.58 -22.48
CA TYR A 214 8.36 -7.11 -23.78
C TYR A 214 8.44 -5.59 -23.83
N ASP A 215 7.40 -4.89 -23.34
CA ASP A 215 7.33 -3.44 -23.30
C ASP A 215 8.44 -2.86 -22.40
N GLU A 216 8.60 -3.38 -21.19
CA GLU A 216 9.66 -2.96 -20.27
C GLU A 216 11.05 -3.20 -20.87
N LYS A 217 11.30 -4.38 -21.45
CA LYS A 217 12.58 -4.67 -22.10
C LYS A 217 12.87 -3.70 -23.24
N ARG A 218 11.87 -3.36 -24.06
CA ARG A 218 12.05 -2.43 -25.17
C ARG A 218 12.38 -1.02 -24.69
N ARG A 219 11.73 -0.55 -23.62
CA ARG A 219 12.01 0.76 -23.01
C ARG A 219 13.43 0.83 -22.45
N TYR A 220 13.88 -0.22 -21.76
CA TYR A 220 15.25 -0.31 -21.30
C TYR A 220 16.27 -0.17 -22.44
N LEU A 221 16.05 -0.88 -23.54
CA LEU A 221 16.93 -0.84 -24.71
C LEU A 221 16.91 0.53 -25.41
N CYS A 222 15.76 1.21 -25.44
CA CYS A 222 15.67 2.57 -25.99
C CYS A 222 16.37 3.58 -25.07
N ALA A 223 16.19 3.48 -23.75
CA ALA A 223 16.85 4.35 -22.77
C ALA A 223 18.40 4.20 -22.82
N GLU A 224 18.92 2.97 -22.94
CA GLU A 224 20.36 2.72 -23.08
C GLU A 224 20.93 3.31 -24.37
N ARG A 225 20.11 3.44 -25.43
CA ARG A 225 20.56 3.99 -26.73
C ARG A 225 20.29 5.48 -26.89
N ASN A 226 19.73 6.16 -25.88
CA ASN A 226 19.22 7.54 -25.99
C ASN A 226 18.25 7.74 -27.19
N GLU A 227 17.51 6.71 -27.55
CA GLU A 227 16.53 6.76 -28.63
C GLU A 227 15.15 7.12 -28.04
N THR A 228 14.41 8.02 -28.70
CA THR A 228 13.01 8.30 -28.35
C THR A 228 12.13 7.10 -28.70
N TYR A 229 11.22 6.78 -27.83
CA TYR A 229 10.24 5.70 -27.99
C TYR A 229 9.16 6.05 -29.03
#